data_9410030c7b73cbcd0a312713969036f4
#
_entry.id   9410030c7b73cbcd0a312713969036f4
#
_cell.length_a   1.000
_cell.length_b   1.000
_cell.length_c   1.000
_cell.angle_alpha   90.00
_cell.angle_beta   90.00
_cell.angle_gamma   90.00
#
_symmetry.space_group_name_H-M   'P 1'
#
loop_
_entity.id
_entity.type
_entity.pdbx_description
1 polymer ?
#
loop_
_entity_poly.entity_id
_entity_poly.type
_entity_poly.pdbx_seq_one_letter_code
_entity_poly.pdbx_strand_id
1 'polypeptide(L)'
;MERSSLGLRLPDGLKDLLPRDLALLEDLENKAVKVFKDWSYDKVMTPALEYRACVEADSDREDNLYKLFDSEGRILALRPEFTTPITRMISSRKKSDMFPLRICYSGDVYRNSSDSYREFRQAGVELIGSESDMADAEILALAV
;
A
#
# COMPACT_ATOMS: atom_id res chain seq x y z
N MET A 1 24.18 23.02 -20.16
CA MET A 1 25.02 22.03 -19.46
C MET A 1 24.31 21.28 -18.32
N GLU A 2 23.10 21.70 -17.86
CA GLU A 2 22.36 21.05 -16.74
C GLU A 2 21.56 19.81 -17.13
N ARG A 3 21.15 19.65 -18.37
CA ARG A 3 20.30 18.51 -18.79
C ARG A 3 20.99 17.13 -18.74
N SER A 4 22.33 17.07 -18.80
CA SER A 4 23.05 15.78 -18.82
C SER A 4 23.28 15.18 -17.41
N SER A 5 23.16 15.98 -16.35
CA SER A 5 23.38 15.51 -14.97
C SER A 5 22.11 14.93 -14.31
N LEU A 6 20.92 15.36 -14.75
CA LEU A 6 19.65 14.85 -14.22
C LEU A 6 19.39 13.40 -14.63
N GLY A 7 19.88 12.97 -15.81
CA GLY A 7 19.68 11.59 -16.28
C GLY A 7 20.43 10.50 -15.47
N LEU A 8 21.34 10.90 -14.58
CA LEU A 8 22.09 9.98 -13.72
C LEU A 8 21.74 10.13 -12.23
N ARG A 9 20.81 11.01 -11.88
CA ARG A 9 20.38 11.24 -10.50
C ARG A 9 18.99 10.66 -10.26
N LEU A 10 18.82 10.07 -9.10
CA LEU A 10 17.49 9.74 -8.61
C LEU A 10 16.76 11.01 -8.16
N PRO A 11 15.42 11.06 -8.29
CA PRO A 11 14.63 12.08 -7.62
C PRO A 11 14.81 11.99 -6.10
N ASP A 12 14.69 13.12 -5.42
CA ASP A 12 14.83 13.19 -3.97
C ASP A 12 13.83 12.25 -3.28
N GLY A 13 14.28 11.56 -2.24
CA GLY A 13 13.46 10.60 -1.47
C GLY A 13 13.25 9.24 -2.15
N LEU A 14 13.88 8.98 -3.31
CA LEU A 14 13.92 7.67 -3.95
C LEU A 14 15.31 7.06 -3.83
N LYS A 15 15.40 5.74 -3.84
CA LYS A 15 16.68 5.02 -3.77
C LYS A 15 16.67 3.75 -4.61
N ASP A 16 17.81 3.41 -5.18
CA ASP A 16 18.07 2.08 -5.72
C ASP A 16 18.33 1.10 -4.57
N LEU A 17 17.76 -0.09 -4.64
CA LEU A 17 18.08 -1.19 -3.73
C LEU A 17 19.12 -2.09 -4.41
N LEU A 18 20.29 -2.16 -3.82
CA LEU A 18 21.34 -3.06 -4.30
C LEU A 18 21.06 -4.51 -3.84
N PRO A 19 21.68 -5.53 -4.45
CA PRO A 19 21.33 -6.94 -4.24
C PRO A 19 21.22 -7.38 -2.77
N ARG A 20 22.10 -6.87 -1.91
CA ARG A 20 22.10 -7.21 -0.48
C ARG A 20 20.90 -6.64 0.25
N ASP A 21 20.57 -5.37 0.00
CA ASP A 21 19.47 -4.68 0.65
C ASP A 21 18.14 -5.20 0.13
N LEU A 22 18.06 -5.49 -1.18
CA LEU A 22 16.89 -6.09 -1.80
C LEU A 22 16.61 -7.48 -1.21
N ALA A 23 17.63 -8.34 -1.12
CA ALA A 23 17.50 -9.68 -0.54
C ALA A 23 17.02 -9.66 0.92
N LEU A 24 17.49 -8.68 1.72
CA LEU A 24 17.01 -8.49 3.09
C LEU A 24 15.54 -8.08 3.13
N LEU A 25 15.15 -7.14 2.27
CA LEU A 25 13.77 -6.68 2.17
C LEU A 25 12.81 -7.81 1.75
N GLU A 26 13.20 -8.61 0.75
CA GLU A 26 12.43 -9.76 0.29
C GLU A 26 12.30 -10.84 1.39
N ASP A 27 13.34 -11.10 2.16
CA ASP A 27 13.30 -12.05 3.27
C ASP A 27 12.33 -11.58 4.37
N LEU A 28 12.38 -10.30 4.74
CA LEU A 28 11.45 -9.71 5.71
C LEU A 28 10.00 -9.77 5.21
N GLU A 29 9.76 -9.40 3.94
CA GLU A 29 8.44 -9.48 3.32
C GLU A 29 7.88 -10.91 3.34
N ASN A 30 8.71 -11.87 2.94
CA ASN A 30 8.31 -13.28 2.90
C ASN A 30 7.97 -13.81 4.29
N LYS A 31 8.73 -13.43 5.32
CA LYS A 31 8.45 -13.79 6.71
C LYS A 31 7.13 -13.19 7.21
N ALA A 32 6.91 -11.90 6.96
CA ALA A 32 5.66 -11.24 7.35
C ALA A 32 4.44 -11.90 6.66
N VAL A 33 4.51 -12.07 5.33
CA VAL A 33 3.43 -12.70 4.56
C VAL A 33 3.20 -14.14 4.99
N LYS A 34 4.26 -14.88 5.37
CA LYS A 34 4.11 -16.23 5.92
C LYS A 34 3.31 -16.22 7.22
N VAL A 35 3.65 -15.34 8.16
CA VAL A 35 2.90 -15.19 9.42
C VAL A 35 1.43 -14.87 9.15
N PHE A 36 1.13 -13.91 8.26
CA PHE A 36 -0.25 -13.57 7.91
C PHE A 36 -1.01 -14.77 7.34
N LYS A 37 -0.38 -15.56 6.47
CA LYS A 37 -1.00 -16.79 5.92
C LYS A 37 -1.20 -17.87 6.98
N ASP A 38 -0.28 -18.03 7.91
CA ASP A 38 -0.40 -18.98 9.02
C ASP A 38 -1.61 -18.62 9.94
N TRP A 39 -1.99 -17.32 9.96
CA TRP A 39 -3.20 -16.81 10.62
C TRP A 39 -4.44 -16.76 9.70
N SER A 40 -4.38 -17.43 8.55
CA SER A 40 -5.50 -17.54 7.58
C SER A 40 -5.87 -16.23 6.89
N TYR A 41 -4.90 -15.33 6.67
CA TYR A 41 -5.10 -14.14 5.85
C TYR A 41 -4.79 -14.45 4.38
N ASP A 42 -5.72 -14.12 3.50
CA ASP A 42 -5.55 -14.27 2.05
C ASP A 42 -4.84 -13.08 1.44
N LYS A 43 -3.75 -13.33 0.69
CA LYS A 43 -3.00 -12.25 0.04
C LYS A 43 -3.75 -11.70 -1.15
N VAL A 44 -3.92 -10.37 -1.18
CA VAL A 44 -4.49 -9.64 -2.31
C VAL A 44 -3.48 -8.64 -2.88
N MET A 45 -3.77 -8.18 -4.09
CA MET A 45 -3.03 -7.09 -4.74
C MET A 45 -4.02 -6.13 -5.37
N THR A 46 -3.87 -4.84 -5.07
CA THR A 46 -4.58 -3.75 -5.73
C THR A 46 -3.64 -3.04 -6.72
N PRO A 47 -4.15 -2.36 -7.76
CA PRO A 47 -3.32 -1.55 -8.64
C PRO A 47 -2.54 -0.47 -7.88
N ALA A 48 -1.38 -0.10 -8.39
CA ALA A 48 -0.61 1.02 -7.85
C ALA A 48 -1.27 2.37 -8.17
N LEU A 49 -2.04 2.43 -9.26
CA LEU A 49 -2.78 3.62 -9.69
C LEU A 49 -4.26 3.47 -9.31
N GLU A 50 -4.78 4.48 -8.66
CA GLU A 50 -6.19 4.63 -8.31
C GLU A 50 -6.72 5.97 -8.84
N TYR A 51 -8.02 6.10 -9.03
CA TYR A 51 -8.60 7.43 -9.24
C TYR A 51 -8.39 8.29 -7.99
N ARG A 52 -8.00 9.55 -8.19
CA ARG A 52 -7.79 10.52 -7.11
C ARG A 52 -8.97 10.50 -6.11
N ALA A 53 -10.20 10.54 -6.60
CA ALA A 53 -11.40 10.52 -5.78
C ALA A 53 -11.51 9.30 -4.84
N CYS A 54 -10.82 8.19 -5.15
CA CYS A 54 -10.79 7.02 -4.29
C CYS A 54 -9.87 7.22 -3.07
N VAL A 55 -8.74 7.91 -3.23
CA VAL A 55 -7.70 8.05 -2.19
C VAL A 55 -7.80 9.35 -1.40
N GLU A 56 -8.63 10.29 -1.83
CA GLU A 56 -8.87 11.58 -1.16
C GLU A 56 -9.89 11.53 -0.02
N ALA A 57 -10.49 10.40 0.24
CA ALA A 57 -11.43 10.26 1.36
C ALA A 57 -10.81 10.62 2.72
N ASP A 58 -9.48 10.76 2.79
CA ASP A 58 -8.70 11.19 3.95
C ASP A 58 -8.06 12.56 3.63
N SER A 59 -8.77 13.66 3.97
CA SER A 59 -8.47 15.04 3.58
C SER A 59 -7.07 15.55 3.99
N ASP A 60 -6.45 14.96 5.00
CA ASP A 60 -5.14 15.38 5.52
C ASP A 60 -3.96 14.92 4.63
N ARG A 61 -4.22 14.13 3.58
CA ARG A 61 -3.18 13.54 2.72
C ARG A 61 -3.15 14.07 1.29
N GLU A 62 -4.05 15.00 0.93
CA GLU A 62 -4.18 15.47 -0.45
C GLU A 62 -2.88 16.06 -1.02
N ASP A 63 -2.13 16.81 -0.21
CA ASP A 63 -0.88 17.46 -0.61
C ASP A 63 0.28 16.47 -0.82
N ASN A 64 0.17 15.25 -0.27
CA ASN A 64 1.19 14.22 -0.30
C ASN A 64 0.96 13.16 -1.37
N LEU A 65 0.07 13.37 -2.34
CA LEU A 65 -0.20 12.44 -3.42
C LEU A 65 0.66 12.71 -4.64
N TYR A 66 1.21 11.66 -5.26
CA TYR A 66 1.69 11.71 -6.63
C TYR A 66 0.50 11.64 -7.57
N LYS A 67 0.23 12.72 -8.31
CA LYS A 67 -0.91 12.86 -9.22
C LYS A 67 -0.45 12.72 -10.67
N LEU A 68 -1.24 12.01 -11.48
CA LEU A 68 -1.01 11.78 -12.90
C LEU A 68 -2.33 11.99 -13.67
N PHE A 69 -2.23 12.06 -15.00
CA PHE A 69 -3.39 12.12 -15.88
C PHE A 69 -3.44 10.86 -16.74
N ASP A 70 -4.62 10.29 -16.91
CA ASP A 70 -4.82 9.24 -17.91
C ASP A 70 -5.05 9.84 -19.30
N SER A 71 -5.26 8.98 -20.31
CA SER A 71 -5.48 9.41 -21.69
C SER A 71 -6.78 10.20 -21.91
N GLU A 72 -7.72 10.14 -20.96
CA GLU A 72 -9.00 10.88 -20.99
C GLU A 72 -8.97 12.15 -20.14
N GLY A 73 -7.80 12.50 -19.57
CA GLY A 73 -7.62 13.67 -18.72
C GLY A 73 -8.14 13.51 -17.29
N ARG A 74 -8.47 12.29 -16.85
CA ARG A 74 -8.89 12.03 -15.47
C ARG A 74 -7.67 11.98 -14.56
N ILE A 75 -7.83 12.48 -13.33
CA ILE A 75 -6.74 12.50 -12.37
C ILE A 75 -6.65 11.14 -11.67
N LEU A 76 -5.47 10.54 -11.80
CA LEU A 76 -5.04 9.35 -11.06
C LEU A 76 -4.07 9.76 -9.96
N ALA A 77 -3.92 8.90 -8.96
CA ALA A 77 -2.89 9.00 -7.93
C ALA A 77 -2.17 7.66 -7.74
N LEU A 78 -0.88 7.70 -7.41
CA LEU A 78 -0.19 6.55 -6.87
C LEU A 78 -0.70 6.30 -5.45
N ARG A 79 -0.99 5.03 -5.12
CA ARG A 79 -1.52 4.67 -3.80
C ARG A 79 -0.56 5.07 -2.68
N PRO A 80 -1.01 5.86 -1.68
CA PRO A 80 -0.18 6.24 -0.53
C PRO A 80 -0.18 5.18 0.59
N GLU A 81 -1.09 4.19 0.50
CA GLU A 81 -1.33 3.10 1.46
C GLU A 81 -2.21 2.02 0.80
N PHE A 82 -2.55 0.93 1.52
CA PHE A 82 -3.32 -0.19 0.98
C PHE A 82 -4.77 -0.25 1.45
N THR A 83 -5.12 0.30 2.61
CA THR A 83 -6.45 0.17 3.22
C THR A 83 -7.56 0.69 2.32
N THR A 84 -7.41 1.91 1.78
CA THR A 84 -8.41 2.52 0.89
C THR A 84 -8.59 1.74 -0.43
N PRO A 85 -7.53 1.35 -1.18
CA PRO A 85 -7.66 0.47 -2.33
C PRO A 85 -8.32 -0.88 -2.02
N ILE A 86 -8.03 -1.49 -0.87
CA ILE A 86 -8.64 -2.76 -0.44
C ILE A 86 -10.13 -2.54 -0.15
N THR A 87 -10.47 -1.49 0.60
CA THR A 87 -11.87 -1.14 0.91
C THR A 87 -12.68 -0.92 -0.38
N ARG A 88 -12.13 -0.18 -1.36
CA ARG A 88 -12.74 -0.01 -2.68
C ARG A 88 -12.95 -1.35 -3.38
N MET A 89 -11.92 -2.21 -3.39
CA MET A 89 -11.98 -3.52 -4.02
C MET A 89 -13.10 -4.38 -3.43
N ILE A 90 -13.25 -4.39 -2.11
CA ILE A 90 -14.29 -5.16 -1.41
C ILE A 90 -15.66 -4.54 -1.68
N SER A 91 -15.79 -3.22 -1.56
CA SER A 91 -17.05 -2.50 -1.78
C SER A 91 -17.61 -2.70 -3.19
N SER A 92 -16.73 -2.85 -4.19
CA SER A 92 -17.14 -3.13 -5.58
C SER A 92 -17.65 -4.56 -5.80
N ARG A 93 -17.39 -5.50 -4.88
CA ARG A 93 -17.70 -6.93 -5.02
C ARG A 93 -18.78 -7.42 -4.06
N LYS A 94 -19.54 -6.52 -3.42
CA LYS A 94 -20.53 -6.78 -2.37
C LYS A 94 -21.23 -8.14 -2.49
N LYS A 95 -20.83 -9.09 -1.63
CA LYS A 95 -21.61 -10.27 -1.25
C LYS A 95 -21.59 -10.33 0.27
N SER A 96 -22.75 -10.27 0.89
CA SER A 96 -22.94 -10.31 2.35
C SER A 96 -22.33 -11.55 3.01
N ASP A 97 -22.20 -12.63 2.26
CA ASP A 97 -21.77 -13.94 2.75
C ASP A 97 -20.24 -14.08 2.88
N MET A 98 -19.48 -13.02 2.60
CA MET A 98 -18.01 -13.05 2.59
C MET A 98 -17.38 -12.62 3.92
N PHE A 99 -18.14 -12.06 4.87
CA PHE A 99 -17.59 -11.51 6.11
C PHE A 99 -17.61 -12.52 7.26
N PRO A 100 -16.63 -12.48 8.18
CA PRO A 100 -15.47 -11.58 8.20
C PRO A 100 -14.40 -11.97 7.19
N LEU A 101 -13.76 -10.97 6.58
CA LEU A 101 -12.65 -11.16 5.64
C LEU A 101 -11.30 -10.94 6.33
N ARG A 102 -10.40 -11.90 6.15
CA ARG A 102 -9.00 -11.78 6.54
C ARG A 102 -8.15 -11.60 5.28
N ILE A 103 -7.62 -10.40 5.10
CA ILE A 103 -6.86 -10.01 3.91
C ILE A 103 -5.49 -9.53 4.34
N CYS A 104 -4.45 -9.97 3.64
CA CYS A 104 -3.10 -9.41 3.80
C CYS A 104 -2.59 -8.86 2.47
N TYR A 105 -1.63 -7.98 2.57
CA TYR A 105 -0.99 -7.34 1.43
C TYR A 105 0.50 -7.11 1.67
N SER A 106 1.22 -6.94 0.56
CA SER A 106 2.59 -6.46 0.54
C SER A 106 2.87 -5.84 -0.81
N GLY A 107 3.49 -4.66 -0.81
CA GLY A 107 3.84 -3.94 -2.03
C GLY A 107 4.31 -2.52 -1.77
N ASP A 108 4.58 -1.79 -2.84
CA ASP A 108 5.07 -0.43 -2.78
C ASP A 108 3.94 0.57 -2.57
N VAL A 109 4.21 1.60 -1.76
CA VAL A 109 3.38 2.78 -1.55
C VAL A 109 4.20 4.04 -1.80
N TYR A 110 3.51 5.13 -2.15
CA TYR A 110 4.14 6.33 -2.68
C TYR A 110 3.59 7.56 -1.98
N ARG A 111 4.47 8.38 -1.39
CA ARG A 111 4.08 9.62 -0.73
C ARG A 111 4.98 10.76 -1.18
N ASN A 112 4.39 11.82 -1.69
CA ASN A 112 5.11 13.03 -2.11
C ASN A 112 5.42 13.92 -0.90
N SER A 113 6.18 13.39 0.06
CA SER A 113 6.61 14.11 1.26
C SER A 113 8.04 14.61 1.11
N SER A 114 8.36 15.76 1.70
CA SER A 114 9.72 16.30 1.75
C SER A 114 10.60 15.62 2.82
N ASP A 115 9.99 14.98 3.81
CA ASP A 115 10.65 14.63 5.07
C ASP A 115 11.01 13.14 5.21
N SER A 116 10.70 12.32 4.18
CA SER A 116 10.90 10.87 4.25
C SER A 116 11.12 10.23 2.89
N TYR A 117 11.33 8.92 2.88
CA TYR A 117 11.28 8.14 1.65
C TYR A 117 9.93 8.30 0.98
N ARG A 118 9.96 8.55 -0.34
CA ARG A 118 8.76 8.76 -1.17
C ARG A 118 8.19 7.48 -1.76
N GLU A 119 9.00 6.44 -1.80
CA GLU A 119 8.62 5.08 -2.16
C GLU A 119 9.14 4.14 -1.09
N PHE A 120 8.28 3.28 -0.55
CA PHE A 120 8.67 2.28 0.44
C PHE A 120 7.74 1.07 0.41
N ARG A 121 8.26 -0.07 0.82
CA ARG A 121 7.50 -1.30 0.92
C ARG A 121 6.62 -1.27 2.17
N GLN A 122 5.34 -1.62 2.01
CA GLN A 122 4.39 -1.79 3.09
C GLN A 122 3.81 -3.21 3.05
N ALA A 123 3.79 -3.89 4.20
CA ALA A 123 3.07 -5.14 4.39
C ALA A 123 2.09 -4.97 5.55
N GLY A 124 0.94 -5.64 5.49
CA GLY A 124 -0.07 -5.53 6.54
C GLY A 124 -1.25 -6.46 6.34
N VAL A 125 -2.18 -6.37 7.28
CA VAL A 125 -3.43 -7.13 7.31
C VAL A 125 -4.63 -6.24 7.51
N GLU A 126 -5.78 -6.67 6.97
CA GLU A 126 -7.08 -6.04 7.17
C GLU A 126 -8.06 -7.13 7.60
N LEU A 127 -8.66 -6.98 8.78
CA LEU A 127 -9.76 -7.81 9.27
C LEU A 127 -11.04 -6.99 9.16
N ILE A 128 -11.93 -7.39 8.24
CA ILE A 128 -13.06 -6.57 7.83
C ILE A 128 -14.37 -7.30 8.13
N GLY A 129 -15.31 -6.58 8.76
CA GLY A 129 -16.66 -7.07 9.03
C GLY A 129 -16.78 -7.91 10.30
N SER A 130 -15.91 -7.69 11.28
CA SER A 130 -16.04 -8.23 12.63
C SER A 130 -16.10 -7.09 13.65
N GLU A 131 -17.06 -7.15 14.58
CA GLU A 131 -17.21 -6.20 15.70
C GLU A 131 -16.76 -6.83 17.04
N SER A 132 -16.05 -7.94 16.97
CA SER A 132 -15.64 -8.70 18.16
C SER A 132 -14.34 -8.15 18.74
N ASP A 133 -14.26 -8.00 20.09
CA ASP A 133 -13.03 -7.67 20.82
C ASP A 133 -11.87 -8.66 20.51
N MET A 134 -12.23 -9.89 20.15
CA MET A 134 -11.25 -10.89 19.71
C MET A 134 -10.61 -10.54 18.38
N ALA A 135 -11.31 -9.80 17.49
CA ALA A 135 -10.74 -9.33 16.24
C ALA A 135 -9.67 -8.25 16.49
N ASP A 136 -9.92 -7.35 17.44
CA ASP A 136 -8.94 -6.34 17.85
C ASP A 136 -7.71 -7.01 18.48
N ALA A 137 -7.94 -8.00 19.36
CA ALA A 137 -6.86 -8.77 19.96
C ALA A 137 -6.04 -9.54 18.92
N GLU A 138 -6.68 -10.11 17.88
CA GLU A 138 -6.02 -10.78 16.75
C GLU A 138 -5.08 -9.81 16.01
N ILE A 139 -5.56 -8.62 15.65
CA ILE A 139 -4.76 -7.61 14.96
C ILE A 139 -3.57 -7.14 15.83
N LEU A 140 -3.80 -6.90 17.11
CA LEU A 140 -2.72 -6.52 18.04
C LEU A 140 -1.67 -7.63 18.18
N ALA A 141 -2.09 -8.89 18.25
CA ALA A 141 -1.17 -10.02 18.34
C ALA A 141 -0.31 -10.20 17.07
N LEU A 142 -0.85 -9.83 15.90
CA LEU A 142 -0.10 -9.85 14.63
C LEU A 142 0.88 -8.68 14.47
N ALA A 143 0.68 -7.57 15.20
CA ALA A 143 1.50 -6.38 15.13
C ALA A 143 2.74 -6.43 16.04
N VAL A 144 2.86 -7.41 16.94
CA VAL A 144 3.94 -7.61 17.92
C VAL A 144 4.91 -8.69 17.46
#